data_75b7b28207e66b8a09cf68721d3c8ddd
#
_entry.id   75b7b28207e66b8a09cf68721d3c8ddd
#
_cell.length_a   1.000
_cell.length_b   1.000
_cell.length_c   1.000
_cell.angle_alpha   90.00
_cell.angle_beta   90.00
_cell.angle_gamma   90.00
#
_symmetry.space_group_name_H-M   'P 1'
#
loop_
_entity.id
_entity.type
_entity.pdbx_description
1 polymer ?
#
loop_
_entity_poly.entity_id
_entity_poly.type
_entity_poly.pdbx_seq_one_letter_code
_entity_poly.pdbx_strand_id
1 'polypeptide(L)'
;MFELSVNVVRGVMLINFDGELNSSNFSMLDQELNYLIYKQGMHYYIFNFSNLLNFDNNILNKLQNKIIEIFLNCGRVVMCGVNNILKDRLGFKGQLSYVNNEIEAFKYFSI
;
A
#
# COMPACT_ATOMS: atom_id res chain seq x y z
N MET A 1 9.95 -3.83 15.21
CA MET A 1 8.71 -3.06 15.48
C MET A 1 8.12 -2.57 14.16
N PHE A 2 6.83 -2.58 14.04
CA PHE A 2 6.15 -2.09 12.85
C PHE A 2 5.32 -0.86 13.17
N GLU A 3 5.46 0.17 12.37
CA GLU A 3 4.64 1.37 12.46
C GLU A 3 3.97 1.65 11.12
N LEU A 4 2.70 2.01 11.20
CA LEU A 4 1.90 2.39 10.05
C LEU A 4 1.55 3.87 10.19
N SER A 5 1.94 4.68 9.22
CA SER A 5 1.61 6.09 9.19
C SER A 5 0.66 6.35 8.03
N VAL A 6 -0.44 7.04 8.31
CA VAL A 6 -1.47 7.35 7.31
C VAL A 6 -1.66 8.86 7.25
N ASN A 7 -1.48 9.43 6.06
CA ASN A 7 -1.66 10.86 5.82
C ASN A 7 -2.57 11.06 4.62
N VAL A 8 -3.43 12.05 4.67
CA VAL A 8 -4.28 12.44 3.55
C VAL A 8 -3.72 13.69 2.90
N VAL A 9 -3.43 13.62 1.60
CA VAL A 9 -2.94 14.76 0.83
C VAL A 9 -3.79 14.87 -0.43
N ARG A 10 -4.64 15.89 -0.48
CA ARG A 10 -5.50 16.20 -1.65
C ARG A 10 -6.31 14.99 -2.11
N GLY A 11 -6.91 14.27 -1.18
CA GLY A 11 -7.74 13.11 -1.49
C GLY A 11 -6.98 11.82 -1.76
N VAL A 12 -5.66 11.83 -1.65
CA VAL A 12 -4.83 10.64 -1.78
C VAL A 12 -4.36 10.19 -0.41
N MET A 13 -4.52 8.90 -0.12
CA MET A 13 -4.07 8.29 1.12
C MET A 13 -2.62 7.84 0.99
N LEU A 14 -1.72 8.52 1.67
CA LEU A 14 -0.32 8.11 1.75
C LEU A 14 -0.14 7.19 2.96
N ILE A 15 0.21 5.94 2.69
CA ILE A 15 0.43 4.94 3.72
C ILE A 15 1.90 4.54 3.73
N ASN A 16 2.58 4.87 4.83
CA ASN A 16 3.99 4.54 5.02
C ASN A 16 4.11 3.30 5.89
N PHE A 17 4.85 2.32 5.41
CA PHE A 17 5.17 1.09 6.13
C PHE A 17 6.58 1.20 6.69
N ASP A 18 6.73 1.08 7.99
CA ASP A 18 8.01 1.22 8.67
C ASP A 18 8.28 -0.01 9.54
N GLY A 19 9.40 -0.67 9.28
CA GLY A 19 9.83 -1.81 10.04
C GLY A 19 9.49 -3.14 9.36
N GLU A 20 8.97 -4.09 10.13
CA GLU A 20 8.74 -5.46 9.68
C GLU A 20 7.24 -5.77 9.64
N LEU A 21 6.74 -6.19 8.49
CA LEU A 21 5.34 -6.57 8.29
C LEU A 21 5.20 -8.10 8.37
N ASN A 22 4.47 -8.57 9.36
CA ASN A 22 4.28 -10.00 9.62
C ASN A 22 2.85 -10.32 10.05
N SER A 23 2.58 -11.59 10.35
CA SER A 23 1.24 -12.05 10.70
C SER A 23 0.69 -11.40 11.98
N SER A 24 1.56 -11.06 12.94
CA SER A 24 1.11 -10.49 14.22
C SER A 24 0.71 -9.02 14.09
N ASN A 25 1.20 -8.29 13.10
CA ASN A 25 0.88 -6.86 12.94
C ASN A 25 0.03 -6.55 11.70
N PHE A 26 -0.27 -7.55 10.87
CA PHE A 26 -1.10 -7.32 9.67
C PHE A 26 -2.51 -6.86 10.02
N SER A 27 -3.06 -7.29 11.14
CA SER A 27 -4.41 -6.88 11.55
C SER A 27 -4.54 -5.37 11.69
N MET A 28 -3.47 -4.70 12.10
CA MET A 28 -3.42 -3.23 12.19
C MET A 28 -3.63 -2.60 10.81
N LEU A 29 -2.91 -3.10 9.80
CA LEU A 29 -3.06 -2.64 8.43
C LEU A 29 -4.44 -2.95 7.88
N ASP A 30 -4.93 -4.17 8.13
CA ASP A 30 -6.23 -4.61 7.65
C ASP A 30 -7.36 -3.75 8.18
N GLN A 31 -7.36 -3.44 9.46
CA GLN A 31 -8.35 -2.57 10.10
C GLN A 31 -8.31 -1.16 9.52
N GLU A 32 -7.11 -0.60 9.34
CA GLU A 32 -6.96 0.74 8.80
C GLU A 32 -7.46 0.82 7.36
N LEU A 33 -7.09 -0.16 6.52
CA LEU A 33 -7.54 -0.19 5.13
C LEU A 33 -9.06 -0.39 5.04
N ASN A 34 -9.64 -1.25 5.87
CA ASN A 34 -11.08 -1.43 5.90
C ASN A 34 -11.80 -0.11 6.26
N TYR A 35 -11.27 0.61 7.23
CA TYR A 35 -11.82 1.91 7.62
C TYR A 35 -11.77 2.89 6.44
N LEU A 36 -10.62 2.99 5.77
CA LEU A 36 -10.43 3.92 4.66
C LEU A 36 -11.30 3.57 3.46
N ILE A 37 -11.40 2.29 3.12
CA ILE A 37 -12.17 1.83 1.96
C ILE A 37 -13.67 1.97 2.21
N TYR A 38 -14.16 1.46 3.34
CA TYR A 38 -15.59 1.28 3.56
C TYR A 38 -16.25 2.39 4.38
N LYS A 39 -15.52 3.05 5.26
CA LYS A 39 -16.06 4.13 6.10
C LYS A 39 -15.77 5.51 5.52
N GLN A 40 -14.56 5.71 5.00
CA GLN A 40 -14.14 7.00 4.43
C GLN A 40 -14.34 7.07 2.92
N GLY A 41 -14.53 5.94 2.25
CA GLY A 41 -14.74 5.90 0.80
C GLY A 41 -13.55 6.42 0.00
N MET A 42 -12.34 6.21 0.49
CA MET A 42 -11.13 6.68 -0.20
C MET A 42 -10.84 5.78 -1.39
N HIS A 43 -10.42 6.39 -2.51
CA HIS A 43 -10.16 5.66 -3.75
C HIS A 43 -8.69 5.62 -4.15
N TYR A 44 -7.88 6.63 -3.78
CA TYR A 44 -6.50 6.77 -4.25
C TYR A 44 -5.53 6.53 -3.11
N TYR A 45 -4.60 5.59 -3.34
CA TYR A 45 -3.66 5.14 -2.31
C TYR A 45 -2.25 5.14 -2.84
N ILE A 46 -1.31 5.63 -2.03
CA ILE A 46 0.12 5.47 -2.25
C ILE A 46 0.64 4.60 -1.11
N PHE A 47 1.19 3.43 -1.45
CA PHE A 47 1.84 2.54 -0.49
C PHE A 47 3.35 2.77 -0.60
N ASN A 48 3.93 3.35 0.44
CA ASN A 48 5.36 3.64 0.50
C ASN A 48 6.07 2.58 1.35
N PHE A 49 6.91 1.80 0.69
CA PHE A 49 7.67 0.72 1.33
C PHE A 49 9.14 1.06 1.55
N SER A 50 9.53 2.34 1.40
CA SER A 50 10.94 2.74 1.52
C SER A 50 11.57 2.35 2.84
N ASN A 51 10.79 2.33 3.92
CA ASN A 51 11.25 2.00 5.26
C ASN A 51 10.83 0.60 5.72
N LEU A 52 10.30 -0.21 4.82
CA LEU A 52 9.99 -1.60 5.14
C LEU A 52 11.28 -2.41 5.16
N LEU A 53 11.62 -2.94 6.33
CA LEU A 53 12.86 -3.68 6.52
C LEU A 53 12.74 -5.15 6.16
N ASN A 54 11.56 -5.74 6.43
CA ASN A 54 11.32 -7.14 6.20
C ASN A 54 9.84 -7.44 6.09
N PHE A 55 9.50 -8.55 5.46
CA PHE A 55 8.11 -8.99 5.33
C PHE A 55 8.04 -10.51 5.32
N ASP A 56 6.91 -11.04 5.80
CA ASP A 56 6.61 -12.46 5.80
C ASP A 56 5.91 -12.81 4.48
N ASN A 57 6.30 -13.91 3.84
CA ASN A 57 5.69 -14.34 2.58
C ASN A 57 4.19 -14.57 2.68
N ASN A 58 3.71 -15.07 3.81
CA ASN A 58 2.26 -15.28 4.02
C ASN A 58 1.48 -13.98 4.00
N ILE A 59 2.11 -12.89 4.41
CA ILE A 59 1.48 -11.58 4.46
C ILE A 59 1.31 -10.99 3.06
N LEU A 60 2.18 -11.35 2.11
CA LEU A 60 2.05 -10.86 0.75
C LEU A 60 0.72 -11.26 0.11
N ASN A 61 0.25 -12.49 0.36
CA ASN A 61 -1.05 -12.93 -0.13
C ASN A 61 -2.18 -12.09 0.45
N LYS A 62 -2.11 -11.79 1.73
CA LYS A 62 -3.11 -10.94 2.40
C LYS A 62 -3.06 -9.51 1.88
N LEU A 63 -1.87 -8.98 1.64
CA LEU A 63 -1.70 -7.66 1.06
C LEU A 63 -2.25 -7.61 -0.37
N GLN A 64 -1.99 -8.63 -1.17
CA GLN A 64 -2.57 -8.75 -2.51
C GLN A 64 -4.10 -8.70 -2.46
N ASN A 65 -4.71 -9.42 -1.53
CA ASN A 65 -6.17 -9.42 -1.38
C ASN A 65 -6.70 -8.03 -1.03
N LYS A 66 -6.00 -7.29 -0.19
CA LYS A 66 -6.39 -5.92 0.14
C LYS A 66 -6.29 -4.98 -1.07
N ILE A 67 -5.25 -5.13 -1.87
CA ILE A 67 -5.09 -4.35 -3.10
C ILE A 67 -6.24 -4.67 -4.07
N ILE A 68 -6.61 -5.94 -4.20
CA ILE A 68 -7.75 -6.35 -5.02
C ILE A 68 -9.05 -5.72 -4.51
N GLU A 69 -9.26 -5.69 -3.19
CA GLU A 69 -10.42 -5.02 -2.60
C GLU A 69 -10.48 -3.55 -2.99
N ILE A 70 -9.35 -2.86 -2.97
CA ILE A 70 -9.28 -1.46 -3.39
C ILE A 70 -9.71 -1.33 -4.86
N PHE A 71 -9.20 -2.18 -5.74
CA PHE A 71 -9.58 -2.15 -7.15
C PHE A 71 -11.07 -2.45 -7.35
N LEU A 72 -11.62 -3.41 -6.62
CA LEU A 72 -13.04 -3.77 -6.70
C LEU A 72 -13.95 -2.64 -6.20
N ASN A 73 -13.44 -1.75 -5.39
CA ASN A 73 -14.15 -0.55 -4.92
C ASN A 73 -13.78 0.69 -5.73
N CYS A 74 -13.37 0.50 -6.98
CA CYS A 74 -13.02 1.57 -7.92
C CYS A 74 -11.83 2.40 -7.49
N GLY A 75 -10.95 1.85 -6.67
CA GLY A 75 -9.77 2.54 -6.20
C GLY A 75 -8.55 2.27 -7.07
N ARG A 76 -7.48 2.99 -6.79
CA ARG A 76 -6.18 2.83 -7.43
C ARG A 76 -5.08 2.84 -6.39
N VAL A 77 -4.05 2.05 -6.65
CA VAL A 77 -2.87 1.96 -5.78
C VAL A 77 -1.62 2.22 -6.60
N VAL A 78 -0.78 3.11 -6.10
CA VAL A 78 0.57 3.32 -6.61
C VAL A 78 1.53 2.95 -5.51
N MET A 79 2.55 2.18 -5.84
CA MET A 79 3.58 1.77 -4.89
C MET A 79 4.88 2.48 -5.14
N CYS A 80 5.54 2.92 -4.08
CA CYS A 80 6.87 3.50 -4.17
C CYS A 80 7.81 2.87 -3.15
N GLY A 81 9.12 2.99 -3.42
CA GLY A 81 10.14 2.42 -2.54
C GLY A 81 10.18 0.90 -2.53
N VAL A 82 9.69 0.25 -3.58
CA VAL A 82 9.60 -1.20 -3.66
C VAL A 82 10.87 -1.75 -4.32
N ASN A 83 11.52 -2.72 -3.65
CA ASN A 83 12.65 -3.42 -4.26
C ASN A 83 12.17 -4.50 -5.23
N ASN A 84 13.08 -5.04 -6.04
CA ASN A 84 12.73 -6.02 -7.06
C ASN A 84 12.17 -7.31 -6.47
N ILE A 85 12.63 -7.73 -5.30
CA ILE A 85 12.16 -8.94 -4.66
C ILE A 85 10.68 -8.81 -4.28
N LEU A 86 10.32 -7.71 -3.63
CA LEU A 86 8.94 -7.46 -3.24
C LEU A 86 8.04 -7.30 -4.48
N LYS A 87 8.53 -6.58 -5.49
CA LYS A 87 7.80 -6.37 -6.74
C LYS A 87 7.47 -7.68 -7.43
N ASP A 88 8.45 -8.57 -7.55
CA ASP A 88 8.26 -9.88 -8.19
C ASP A 88 7.26 -10.73 -7.42
N ARG A 89 7.29 -10.68 -6.10
CA ARG A 89 6.39 -11.49 -5.27
C ARG A 89 4.97 -10.97 -5.22
N LEU A 90 4.75 -9.67 -5.39
CA LEU A 90 3.40 -9.10 -5.44
C LEU A 90 2.65 -9.48 -6.71
N GLY A 91 3.33 -9.62 -7.83
CA GLY A 91 2.78 -10.25 -9.03
C GLY A 91 1.68 -9.50 -9.76
N PHE A 92 1.42 -8.24 -9.49
CA PHE A 92 0.40 -7.45 -10.19
C PHE A 92 0.95 -6.87 -11.49
N LYS A 93 1.13 -7.70 -12.49
CA LYS A 93 1.65 -7.25 -13.77
C LYS A 93 0.60 -6.42 -14.51
N GLY A 94 0.92 -5.17 -14.76
CA GLY A 94 0.10 -4.27 -15.58
C GLY A 94 -1.06 -3.59 -14.88
N GLN A 95 -1.39 -3.97 -13.64
CA GLN A 95 -2.50 -3.39 -12.89
C GLN A 95 -2.06 -2.47 -11.76
N LEU A 96 -0.83 -2.63 -11.31
CA LEU A 96 -0.28 -1.89 -10.20
C LEU A 96 0.89 -1.06 -10.70
N SER A 97 0.86 0.23 -10.43
CA SER A 97 1.92 1.14 -10.84
C SER A 97 3.01 1.21 -9.78
N TYR A 98 4.26 1.19 -10.22
CA TYR A 98 5.44 1.30 -9.37
C TYR A 98 6.22 2.53 -9.75
N VAL A 99 6.56 3.35 -8.76
CA VAL A 99 7.37 4.55 -8.95
C VAL A 99 8.50 4.56 -7.91
N ASN A 100 9.48 5.46 -8.08
CA ASN A 100 10.67 5.43 -7.25
C ASN A 100 10.45 6.03 -5.86
N ASN A 101 9.63 7.09 -5.76
CA ASN A 101 9.46 7.82 -4.51
C ASN A 101 8.08 8.48 -4.43
N GLU A 102 7.81 9.12 -3.29
CA GLU A 102 6.53 9.78 -3.04
C GLU A 102 6.23 10.89 -4.05
N ILE A 103 7.24 11.66 -4.45
CA ILE A 103 7.05 12.76 -5.39
C ILE A 103 6.50 12.23 -6.71
N GLU A 104 7.09 11.15 -7.24
CA GLU A 104 6.61 10.52 -8.46
C GLU A 104 5.21 9.92 -8.28
N ALA A 105 4.93 9.37 -7.10
CA ALA A 105 3.61 8.81 -6.81
C ALA A 105 2.52 9.89 -6.83
N PHE A 106 2.77 11.04 -6.24
CA PHE A 106 1.81 12.15 -6.30
C PHE A 106 1.64 12.68 -7.71
N LYS A 107 2.70 12.73 -8.50
CA LYS A 107 2.60 13.11 -9.91
C LYS A 107 1.71 12.15 -10.71
N TYR A 108 1.76 10.88 -10.38
CA TYR A 108 0.92 9.87 -11.02
C TYR A 108 -0.56 10.22 -10.89
N PHE A 109 -0.97 10.75 -9.75
CA PHE A 109 -2.34 11.19 -9.52
C PHE A 109 -2.59 12.65 -9.93
N SER A 110 -1.65 13.27 -10.60
CA SER A 110 -1.74 14.66 -11.10
C SER A 110 -1.94 15.68 -9.97
N ILE A 111 -1.22 15.49 -8.88
CA ILE A 111 -1.29 16.38 -7.72
C ILE A 111 -0.08 17.31 -7.65
#